data_cf2093aa82b7a996eabd92e9718103ce
#
_entry.id   cf2093aa82b7a996eabd92e9718103ce
#
_cell.length_a   1.000
_cell.length_b   1.000
_cell.length_c   1.000
_cell.angle_alpha   90.00
_cell.angle_beta   90.00
_cell.angle_gamma   90.00
#
_symmetry.space_group_name_H-M   'P 1'
#
loop_
_entity.id
_entity.type
_entity.pdbx_description
1 polymer ?
#
loop_
_entity_poly.entity_id
_entity_poly.type
_entity_poly.pdbx_seq_one_letter_code
_entity_poly.pdbx_strand_id
1 'polypeptide(L)' 'MFGLPDITIIAVGVVVLVVIAALLYWGLTFRGHD' A
#
# COMPACT_ATOMS: atom_id res chain seq x y z
N MET A 1 -17.27 -10.59 -12.12
CA MET A 1 -17.12 -10.05 -11.57
C MET A 1 -17.89 -9.07 -11.27
N PHE A 2 -18.75 -8.78 -11.58
CA PHE A 2 -19.45 -7.85 -11.27
C PHE A 2 -20.14 -8.19 -10.13
N GLY A 3 -20.46 -7.69 -9.20
CA GLY A 3 -21.19 -8.00 -8.07
C GLY A 3 -20.37 -8.62 -7.01
N LEU A 4 -19.38 -9.33 -7.35
CA LEU A 4 -18.55 -9.95 -6.37
C LEU A 4 -17.20 -9.37 -6.41
N PRO A 5 -16.57 -9.12 -5.30
CA PRO A 5 -15.26 -8.54 -5.28
C PRO A 5 -14.32 -9.59 -5.76
N ASP A 6 -13.51 -9.25 -6.69
CA ASP A 6 -12.54 -10.16 -7.18
C ASP A 6 -11.40 -10.19 -6.20
N ILE A 7 -11.01 -11.34 -5.75
CA ILE A 7 -9.93 -11.48 -4.81
C ILE A 7 -8.65 -10.89 -5.37
N THR A 8 -8.50 -10.96 -6.68
CA THR A 8 -7.30 -10.42 -7.30
C THR A 8 -7.24 -8.91 -7.11
N ILE A 9 -8.36 -8.23 -7.26
CA ILE A 9 -8.39 -6.79 -7.10
C ILE A 9 -8.11 -6.45 -5.65
N ILE A 10 -8.65 -7.22 -4.73
CA ILE A 10 -8.43 -6.97 -3.32
C ILE A 10 -6.96 -7.18 -3.00
N ALA A 11 -6.38 -8.23 -3.53
CA ALA A 11 -4.99 -8.54 -3.27
C ALA A 11 -4.08 -7.43 -3.78
N VAL A 12 -4.34 -6.97 -4.99
CA VAL A 12 -3.55 -5.90 -5.57
C VAL A 12 -3.70 -4.64 -4.75
N GLY A 13 -4.91 -4.34 -4.32
CA GLY A 13 -5.13 -3.15 -3.52
C GLY A 13 -4.37 -3.20 -2.21
N VAL A 14 -4.37 -4.35 -1.57
CA VAL A 14 -3.67 -4.50 -0.30
C VAL A 14 -2.16 -4.34 -0.51
N VAL A 15 -1.64 -4.93 -1.56
CA VAL A 15 -0.22 -4.84 -1.84
C VAL A 15 0.17 -3.38 -2.09
N VAL A 16 -0.62 -2.68 -2.86
CA VAL A 16 -0.33 -1.29 -3.17
C VAL A 16 -0.36 -0.46 -1.88
N LEU A 17 -1.34 -0.70 -1.02
CA LEU A 17 -1.43 0.03 0.22
C LEU A 17 -0.23 -0.24 1.10
N VAL A 18 0.19 -1.49 1.16
CA VAL A 18 1.35 -1.86 1.98
C VAL A 18 2.60 -1.16 1.46
N VAL A 19 2.76 -1.15 0.15
CA VAL A 19 3.93 -0.53 -0.44
C VAL A 19 3.94 0.96 -0.15
N ILE A 20 2.80 1.63 -0.32
CA ILE A 20 2.73 3.05 -0.08
C ILE A 20 3.00 3.34 1.38
N ALA A 21 2.42 2.57 2.28
CA ALA A 21 2.61 2.77 3.71
C ALA A 21 4.08 2.58 4.08
N ALA A 22 4.71 1.59 3.50
CA ALA A 22 6.11 1.33 3.78
C ALA A 22 6.98 2.48 3.31
N LEU A 23 6.70 2.99 2.12
CA LEU A 23 7.48 4.09 1.59
C LEU A 23 7.29 5.35 2.42
N LEU A 24 6.07 5.61 2.85
CA LEU A 24 5.82 6.77 3.65
C LEU A 24 6.50 6.63 5.01
N TYR A 25 6.37 5.49 5.62
CA TYR A 25 6.98 5.26 6.92
C TYR A 25 8.49 5.43 6.81
N TRP A 26 9.06 4.83 5.78
CA TRP A 26 10.47 4.89 5.60
C TRP A 26 10.91 6.32 5.35
N GLY A 27 10.19 7.02 4.48
CA GLY A 27 10.53 8.39 4.17
C GLY A 27 10.47 9.29 5.39
N LEU A 28 9.44 9.13 6.21
CA LEU A 28 9.32 9.96 7.38
C LEU A 28 10.40 9.61 8.40
N THR A 29 10.74 8.34 8.50
CA THR A 29 11.73 7.92 9.47
C THR A 29 13.11 8.34 9.04
N PHE A 30 13.41 8.18 7.75
CA PHE A 30 14.71 8.52 7.32
C PHE A 30 14.80 9.90 6.88
N ARG A 31 13.80 10.75 6.82
CA ARG A 31 13.87 12.05 6.39
C ARG A 31 14.81 12.76 7.15
N GLY A 32 15.16 12.46 8.02
CA GLY A 32 16.15 13.07 8.66
C GLY A 32 15.90 14.26 9.08
N HIS A 33 15.78 14.62 9.23
CA HIS A 33 15.61 15.62 9.64
C HIS A 33 16.55 16.24 9.93
N ASP A 34 17.15 16.49 9.75
CA ASP A 34 18.04 17.08 9.98
C ASP A 34 18.17 17.63 10.20
#